data_631d8403e8e250f40a0e2e96b0ec0a8a
#
_entry.id   631d8403e8e250f40a0e2e96b0ec0a8a
#
_cell.length_a   1.000
_cell.length_b   1.000
_cell.length_c   1.000
_cell.angle_alpha   90.00
_cell.angle_beta   90.00
_cell.angle_gamma   90.00
#
_symmetry.space_group_name_H-M   'P 1'
#
loop_
_entity.id
_entity.type
_entity.pdbx_description
1 polymer ?
#
loop_
_entity_poly.entity_id
_entity_poly.type
_entity_poly.pdbx_seq_one_letter_code
_entity_poly.pdbx_strand_id
1 'polypeptide(L)'
;MKKTISLIMILSILFVLSAYPVSATNRLMGDVNGDGIVSISDATDIQRHLAELEMIHDEFLPYAMVSDDNELTISDATLVQMYVAEMIDRFPAEEKQKESEIVMTINGTPVTVEWEDNETVSTLKEAVRDNPLTIQMSMYGGFEQVGSLGMNLPRNDTHITTEPGDVILYSGNQLVVFYGSNTWAYTRLGHITDKAQAELRELLSNGNVTIVISM
;
A
#
# COMPACT_ATOMS: atom_id res chain seq x y z
N MET A 1 -41.91 37.72 -51.65
CA MET A 1 -41.33 37.97 -50.33
C MET A 1 -40.86 36.65 -49.73
N LYS A 2 -39.56 36.33 -49.84
CA LYS A 2 -39.00 35.07 -49.36
C LYS A 2 -38.28 35.39 -48.03
N LYS A 3 -38.76 34.80 -46.91
CA LYS A 3 -38.13 34.94 -45.60
C LYS A 3 -37.02 33.88 -45.51
N THR A 4 -35.77 34.30 -45.44
CA THR A 4 -34.62 33.48 -45.14
C THR A 4 -34.53 33.27 -43.64
N ILE A 5 -34.66 32.02 -43.20
CA ILE A 5 -34.45 31.64 -41.81
C ILE A 5 -32.94 31.32 -41.66
N SER A 6 -32.26 32.17 -40.89
CA SER A 6 -30.86 31.94 -40.53
C SER A 6 -30.77 30.89 -39.40
N LEU A 7 -30.21 29.73 -39.72
CA LEU A 7 -29.97 28.64 -38.75
C LEU A 7 -28.65 28.91 -38.03
N ILE A 8 -28.73 29.41 -36.80
CA ILE A 8 -27.56 29.56 -35.93
C ILE A 8 -27.27 28.15 -35.32
N MET A 9 -26.21 27.56 -35.83
CA MET A 9 -25.71 26.29 -35.31
C MET A 9 -24.87 26.58 -34.05
N ILE A 10 -25.44 26.34 -32.86
CA ILE A 10 -24.71 26.41 -31.59
C ILE A 10 -23.90 25.15 -31.45
N LEU A 11 -22.58 25.23 -31.70
CA LEU A 11 -21.61 24.16 -31.47
C LEU A 11 -21.30 24.11 -29.97
N SER A 12 -22.03 23.27 -29.23
CA SER A 12 -21.71 22.98 -27.84
C SER A 12 -20.49 22.08 -27.81
N ILE A 13 -19.30 22.66 -27.48
CA ILE A 13 -18.09 21.90 -27.17
C ILE A 13 -18.30 21.24 -25.82
N LEU A 14 -18.60 19.94 -25.84
CA LEU A 14 -18.61 19.11 -24.65
C LEU A 14 -17.17 18.91 -24.21
N PHE A 15 -16.73 19.66 -23.21
CA PHE A 15 -15.43 19.46 -22.57
C PHE A 15 -15.54 18.20 -21.71
N VAL A 16 -15.19 17.05 -22.29
CA VAL A 16 -15.01 15.81 -21.50
C VAL A 16 -13.77 15.99 -20.66
N LEU A 17 -13.95 16.33 -19.38
CA LEU A 17 -12.89 16.19 -18.39
C LEU A 17 -12.63 14.68 -18.26
N SER A 18 -11.66 14.19 -19.02
CA SER A 18 -11.06 12.90 -18.73
C SER A 18 -10.33 13.06 -17.39
N ALA A 19 -10.95 12.57 -16.31
CA ALA A 19 -10.23 12.34 -15.09
C ALA A 19 -9.22 11.20 -15.41
N TYR A 20 -7.99 11.58 -15.73
CA TYR A 20 -6.90 10.62 -15.72
C TYR A 20 -6.79 10.12 -14.28
N PRO A 21 -6.78 8.78 -14.03
CA PRO A 21 -6.40 8.30 -12.72
C PRO A 21 -4.99 8.87 -12.47
N VAL A 22 -4.86 9.68 -11.43
CA VAL A 22 -3.54 9.99 -10.88
C VAL A 22 -3.03 8.64 -10.40
N SER A 23 -2.20 7.99 -11.20
CA SER A 23 -1.34 6.92 -10.70
C SER A 23 -0.66 7.49 -9.46
N ALA A 24 -0.78 6.82 -8.34
CA ALA A 24 0.09 7.09 -7.21
C ALA A 24 1.51 6.97 -7.77
N THR A 25 2.13 8.10 -8.06
CA THR A 25 3.54 8.14 -8.42
C THR A 25 4.24 7.62 -7.19
N ASN A 26 4.94 6.49 -7.34
CA ASN A 26 5.78 5.95 -6.30
C ASN A 26 6.88 7.00 -6.06
N ARG A 27 6.62 7.91 -5.10
CA ARG A 27 7.53 9.00 -4.77
C ARG A 27 8.76 8.41 -4.08
N LEU A 28 9.92 8.88 -4.45
CA LEU A 28 11.18 8.40 -3.87
C LEU A 28 11.43 9.10 -2.55
N MET A 29 11.85 8.37 -1.53
CA MET A 29 12.39 8.96 -0.32
C MET A 29 13.63 9.77 -0.69
N GLY A 30 13.75 11.00 -0.19
CA GLY A 30 14.82 11.93 -0.53
C GLY A 30 14.56 12.83 -1.75
N ASP A 31 13.50 12.58 -2.56
CA ASP A 31 13.07 13.46 -3.65
C ASP A 31 12.11 14.52 -3.08
N VAL A 32 12.64 15.67 -2.74
CA VAL A 32 11.92 16.75 -2.05
C VAL A 32 11.41 17.83 -2.99
N ASN A 33 11.86 17.82 -4.25
CA ASN A 33 11.41 18.76 -5.28
C ASN A 33 10.40 18.12 -6.26
N GLY A 34 10.22 16.80 -6.20
CA GLY A 34 9.25 16.04 -6.99
C GLY A 34 9.66 15.83 -8.45
N ASP A 35 10.96 15.92 -8.76
CA ASP A 35 11.45 15.73 -10.13
C ASP A 35 11.66 14.24 -10.51
N GLY A 36 11.48 13.33 -9.55
CA GLY A 36 11.60 11.89 -9.71
C GLY A 36 13.02 11.36 -9.56
N ILE A 37 13.97 12.19 -9.11
CA ILE A 37 15.39 11.84 -8.94
C ILE A 37 15.87 12.35 -7.59
N VAL A 38 16.51 11.49 -6.81
CA VAL A 38 17.23 11.92 -5.61
C VAL A 38 18.61 12.45 -6.00
N SER A 39 18.88 13.73 -5.77
CA SER A 39 20.05 14.43 -6.21
C SER A 39 20.60 15.42 -5.17
N ILE A 40 21.72 16.08 -5.47
CA ILE A 40 22.28 17.13 -4.61
C ILE A 40 21.35 18.35 -4.51
N SER A 41 20.44 18.53 -5.48
CA SER A 41 19.43 19.60 -5.43
C SER A 41 18.52 19.41 -4.23
N ASP A 42 18.07 18.18 -3.96
CA ASP A 42 17.18 17.86 -2.85
C ASP A 42 17.84 18.13 -1.49
N ALA A 43 19.11 17.77 -1.33
CA ALA A 43 19.88 18.14 -0.15
C ALA A 43 19.97 19.66 0.04
N THR A 44 20.10 20.40 -1.06
CA THR A 44 20.13 21.86 -1.03
C THR A 44 18.76 22.42 -0.66
N ASP A 45 17.68 21.84 -1.18
CA ASP A 45 16.31 22.28 -0.86
C ASP A 45 15.96 22.03 0.62
N ILE A 46 16.40 20.90 1.21
CA ILE A 46 16.30 20.67 2.65
C ILE A 46 17.06 21.76 3.42
N GLN A 47 18.31 22.07 3.03
CA GLN A 47 19.10 23.09 3.71
C GLN A 47 18.47 24.49 3.62
N ARG A 48 17.87 24.83 2.46
CA ARG A 48 17.17 26.12 2.24
C ARG A 48 15.90 26.20 3.06
N HIS A 49 15.16 25.09 3.18
CA HIS A 49 13.98 25.00 4.04
C HIS A 49 14.34 25.22 5.50
N LEU A 50 15.38 24.55 6.02
CA LEU A 50 15.86 24.72 7.40
C LEU A 50 16.38 26.13 7.69
N ALA A 51 16.92 26.79 6.66
CA ALA A 51 17.36 28.19 6.75
C ALA A 51 16.24 29.20 6.55
N GLU A 52 14.98 28.77 6.37
CA GLU A 52 13.80 29.59 6.08
C GLU A 52 13.93 30.45 4.80
N LEU A 53 14.78 30.03 3.86
CA LEU A 53 15.01 30.71 2.57
C LEU A 53 14.01 30.28 1.50
N GLU A 54 13.62 29.02 1.50
CA GLU A 54 12.66 28.43 0.57
C GLU A 54 11.98 27.23 1.25
N MET A 55 10.65 27.16 1.18
CA MET A 55 9.90 26.12 1.87
C MET A 55 9.67 24.93 0.92
N ILE A 56 9.95 23.73 1.40
CA ILE A 56 9.51 22.48 0.75
C ILE A 56 7.98 22.44 0.84
N HIS A 57 7.31 22.04 -0.23
CA HIS A 57 5.85 21.87 -0.22
C HIS A 57 5.45 20.76 0.76
N ASP A 58 4.35 20.97 1.49
CA ASP A 58 3.87 20.06 2.54
C ASP A 58 3.75 18.61 2.08
N GLU A 59 3.40 18.39 0.80
CA GLU A 59 3.28 17.05 0.22
C GLU A 59 4.63 16.31 0.06
N PHE A 60 5.76 17.03 0.08
CA PHE A 60 7.11 16.45 -0.02
C PHE A 60 7.84 16.39 1.33
N LEU A 61 7.36 17.08 2.36
CA LEU A 61 7.98 17.06 3.69
C LEU A 61 8.18 15.62 4.24
N PRO A 62 7.23 14.67 4.10
CA PRO A 62 7.45 13.30 4.54
C PRO A 62 8.61 12.59 3.83
N TYR A 63 8.90 12.96 2.59
CA TYR A 63 10.02 12.40 1.80
C TYR A 63 11.36 13.07 2.08
N ALA A 64 11.34 14.24 2.73
CA ALA A 64 12.54 14.94 3.17
C ALA A 64 13.10 14.39 4.49
N MET A 65 12.27 13.75 5.33
CA MET A 65 12.65 13.12 6.60
C MET A 65 13.24 11.74 6.35
N VAL A 66 14.46 11.69 5.84
CA VAL A 66 15.14 10.44 5.44
C VAL A 66 15.87 9.75 6.59
N SER A 67 16.04 10.42 7.74
CA SER A 67 16.43 9.81 9.01
C SER A 67 15.26 9.07 9.65
N ASP A 68 15.48 8.34 10.71
CA ASP A 68 14.43 7.58 11.42
C ASP A 68 13.87 8.31 12.66
N ASP A 69 14.22 9.60 12.84
CA ASP A 69 13.87 10.39 14.03
C ASP A 69 12.56 11.18 13.93
N ASN A 70 11.92 11.22 12.75
CA ASN A 70 10.70 11.96 12.41
C ASN A 70 10.83 13.51 12.57
N GLU A 71 12.04 14.04 12.52
CA GLU A 71 12.31 15.48 12.52
C GLU A 71 13.10 15.84 11.26
N LEU A 72 12.70 16.93 10.59
CA LEU A 72 13.49 17.45 9.46
C LEU A 72 14.65 18.27 9.99
N THR A 73 15.86 17.77 9.81
CA THR A 73 17.11 18.35 10.33
C THR A 73 18.21 18.39 9.27
N ILE A 74 19.34 18.97 9.62
CA ILE A 74 20.53 18.98 8.75
C ILE A 74 21.08 17.55 8.50
N SER A 75 20.75 16.59 9.38
CA SER A 75 21.10 15.19 9.20
C SER A 75 20.47 14.60 7.94
N ASP A 76 19.21 14.98 7.63
CA ASP A 76 18.49 14.52 6.44
C ASP A 76 19.19 15.01 5.17
N ALA A 77 19.56 16.29 5.12
CA ALA A 77 20.34 16.82 3.99
C ALA A 77 21.69 16.08 3.84
N THR A 78 22.33 15.73 4.96
CA THR A 78 23.58 14.97 4.94
C THR A 78 23.37 13.54 4.42
N LEU A 79 22.30 12.87 4.85
CA LEU A 79 21.96 11.53 4.35
C LEU A 79 21.65 11.53 2.85
N VAL A 80 20.93 12.54 2.33
CA VAL A 80 20.73 12.70 0.89
C VAL A 80 22.07 12.88 0.16
N GLN A 81 23.00 13.69 0.69
CA GLN A 81 24.33 13.84 0.13
C GLN A 81 25.12 12.52 0.12
N MET A 82 25.05 11.75 1.20
CA MET A 82 25.68 10.43 1.31
C MET A 82 25.10 9.43 0.32
N TYR A 83 23.78 9.43 0.11
CA TYR A 83 23.11 8.61 -0.89
C TYR A 83 23.57 8.96 -2.31
N VAL A 84 23.57 10.25 -2.67
CA VAL A 84 24.04 10.73 -3.98
C VAL A 84 25.52 10.42 -4.22
N ALA A 85 26.33 10.40 -3.14
CA ALA A 85 27.75 10.02 -3.20
C ALA A 85 27.99 8.49 -3.17
N GLU A 86 26.91 7.68 -3.24
CA GLU A 86 26.98 6.20 -3.18
C GLU A 86 27.67 5.68 -1.90
N MET A 87 27.65 6.46 -0.80
CA MET A 87 28.21 6.08 0.50
C MET A 87 27.19 5.23 1.31
N ILE A 88 25.91 5.36 0.99
CA ILE A 88 24.82 4.53 1.48
C ILE A 88 23.94 4.14 0.28
N ASP A 89 23.27 2.99 0.34
CA ASP A 89 22.42 2.45 -0.73
C ASP A 89 20.93 2.64 -0.45
N ARG A 90 20.58 3.08 0.75
CA ARG A 90 19.21 3.39 1.21
C ARG A 90 19.23 4.32 2.41
N PHE A 91 18.07 4.91 2.72
CA PHE A 91 17.91 5.78 3.87
C PHE A 91 17.47 5.00 5.14
N PRO A 92 17.87 5.46 6.35
CA PRO A 92 17.42 4.85 7.59
C PRO A 92 15.90 4.78 7.75
N ALA A 93 15.16 5.81 7.29
CA ALA A 93 13.71 5.83 7.31
C ALA A 93 13.08 4.72 6.44
N GLU A 94 13.70 4.35 5.32
CA GLU A 94 13.25 3.24 4.47
C GLU A 94 13.46 1.89 5.14
N GLU A 95 14.57 1.70 5.89
CA GLU A 95 14.82 0.49 6.66
C GLU A 95 13.77 0.31 7.76
N LYS A 96 13.48 1.39 8.50
CA LYS A 96 12.44 1.40 9.53
C LYS A 96 11.05 1.13 8.96
N GLN A 97 10.72 1.71 7.79
CA GLN A 97 9.48 1.41 7.08
C GLN A 97 9.38 -0.08 6.73
N LYS A 98 10.44 -0.66 6.18
CA LYS A 98 10.49 -2.07 5.81
C LYS A 98 10.38 -2.99 7.04
N GLU A 99 11.03 -2.66 8.15
CA GLU A 99 10.89 -3.38 9.42
C GLU A 99 9.49 -3.25 10.03
N SER A 100 8.74 -2.21 9.66
CA SER A 100 7.36 -1.99 10.12
C SER A 100 6.29 -2.56 9.19
N GLU A 101 6.66 -3.18 8.08
CA GLU A 101 5.71 -3.81 7.15
C GLU A 101 5.28 -5.19 7.64
N ILE A 102 3.97 -5.45 7.52
CA ILE A 102 3.45 -6.80 7.73
C ILE A 102 3.91 -7.71 6.58
N VAL A 103 4.55 -8.81 6.93
CA VAL A 103 4.88 -9.88 6.01
C VAL A 103 3.98 -11.09 6.25
N MET A 104 3.63 -11.79 5.18
CA MET A 104 2.82 -13.01 5.24
C MET A 104 3.52 -14.16 4.54
N THR A 105 3.46 -15.34 5.15
CA THR A 105 3.89 -16.59 4.50
C THR A 105 2.76 -17.60 4.49
N ILE A 106 2.73 -18.44 3.46
CA ILE A 106 1.81 -19.58 3.33
C ILE A 106 2.66 -20.86 3.26
N ASN A 107 2.54 -21.74 4.26
CA ASN A 107 3.41 -22.92 4.40
C ASN A 107 4.91 -22.58 4.31
N GLY A 108 5.31 -21.41 4.84
CA GLY A 108 6.69 -20.93 4.78
C GLY A 108 7.08 -20.25 3.45
N THR A 109 6.21 -20.24 2.44
CA THR A 109 6.43 -19.49 1.19
C THR A 109 6.04 -18.04 1.39
N PRO A 110 6.96 -17.07 1.21
CA PRO A 110 6.61 -15.65 1.29
C PRO A 110 5.65 -15.26 0.18
N VAL A 111 4.71 -14.37 0.51
CA VAL A 111 3.80 -13.73 -0.44
C VAL A 111 3.78 -12.24 -0.19
N THR A 112 3.72 -11.46 -1.27
CA THR A 112 3.59 -10.01 -1.20
C THR A 112 2.12 -9.65 -1.13
N VAL A 113 1.70 -9.03 -0.03
CA VAL A 113 0.34 -8.55 0.17
C VAL A 113 0.32 -7.03 0.08
N GLU A 114 -0.50 -6.50 -0.81
CA GLU A 114 -0.88 -5.08 -0.77
C GLU A 114 -1.96 -4.94 0.31
N TRP A 115 -1.55 -4.42 1.48
CA TRP A 115 -2.43 -4.26 2.63
C TRP A 115 -3.28 -3.00 2.49
N GLU A 116 -4.55 -3.10 2.89
CA GLU A 116 -5.46 -1.96 2.94
C GLU A 116 -5.05 -0.96 4.03
N ASP A 117 -5.23 0.33 3.76
CA ASP A 117 -5.08 1.40 4.75
C ASP A 117 -6.39 1.56 5.54
N ASN A 118 -6.57 0.70 6.55
CA ASN A 118 -7.75 0.72 7.40
C ASN A 118 -7.44 0.35 8.87
N GLU A 119 -8.39 0.63 9.77
CA GLU A 119 -8.25 0.37 11.20
C GLU A 119 -7.99 -1.11 11.51
N THR A 120 -8.58 -2.03 10.73
CA THR A 120 -8.41 -3.46 10.92
C THR A 120 -6.95 -3.89 10.70
N VAL A 121 -6.35 -3.42 9.61
CA VAL A 121 -4.95 -3.70 9.27
C VAL A 121 -4.01 -3.04 10.27
N SER A 122 -4.30 -1.79 10.69
CA SER A 122 -3.51 -1.11 11.73
C SER A 122 -3.53 -1.88 13.05
N THR A 123 -4.70 -2.42 13.44
CA THR A 123 -4.82 -3.25 14.65
C THR A 123 -4.10 -4.59 14.49
N LEU A 124 -4.14 -5.19 13.30
CA LEU A 124 -3.39 -6.42 13.01
C LEU A 124 -1.88 -6.18 13.10
N LYS A 125 -1.37 -5.06 12.58
CA LYS A 125 0.03 -4.64 12.70
C LYS A 125 0.47 -4.59 14.17
N GLU A 126 -0.31 -3.91 14.99
CA GLU A 126 -0.04 -3.84 16.43
C GLU A 126 0.03 -5.23 17.08
N ALA A 127 -0.89 -6.12 16.71
CA ALA A 127 -0.99 -7.46 17.29
C ALA A 127 0.21 -8.37 16.92
N VAL A 128 0.84 -8.15 15.77
CA VAL A 128 1.97 -8.98 15.29
C VAL A 128 3.34 -8.31 15.51
N ARG A 129 3.38 -7.11 16.07
CA ARG A 129 4.60 -6.32 16.28
C ARG A 129 5.69 -7.09 17.03
N ASP A 130 5.33 -7.67 18.16
CA ASP A 130 6.29 -8.32 19.05
C ASP A 130 6.36 -9.85 18.85
N ASN A 131 5.30 -10.44 18.31
CA ASN A 131 5.20 -11.88 18.13
C ASN A 131 4.46 -12.24 16.84
N PRO A 132 5.04 -13.12 16.01
CA PRO A 132 4.35 -13.62 14.84
C PRO A 132 3.03 -14.32 15.18
N LEU A 133 2.00 -14.05 14.40
CA LEU A 133 0.72 -14.74 14.48
C LEU A 133 0.71 -15.95 13.55
N THR A 134 0.64 -17.15 14.11
CA THR A 134 0.54 -18.38 13.35
C THR A 134 -0.90 -18.88 13.30
N ILE A 135 -1.45 -19.03 12.12
CA ILE A 135 -2.86 -19.37 11.88
C ILE A 135 -2.92 -20.71 11.14
N GLN A 136 -3.60 -21.68 11.75
CA GLN A 136 -3.92 -22.95 11.10
C GLN A 136 -5.18 -22.75 10.26
N MET A 137 -5.05 -22.87 8.95
CA MET A 137 -6.14 -22.68 8.01
C MET A 137 -6.74 -24.01 7.59
N SER A 138 -8.00 -24.01 7.23
CA SER A 138 -8.73 -25.14 6.68
C SER A 138 -9.43 -24.78 5.40
N MET A 139 -9.44 -25.69 4.43
CA MET A 139 -10.18 -25.49 3.17
C MET A 139 -11.67 -25.41 3.45
N TYR A 140 -12.32 -24.44 2.83
CA TYR A 140 -13.77 -24.28 2.87
C TYR A 140 -14.35 -23.97 1.49
N GLY A 141 -15.50 -24.56 1.16
CA GLY A 141 -16.22 -24.29 -0.08
C GLY A 141 -15.51 -24.65 -1.38
N GLY A 142 -14.24 -25.06 -1.35
CA GLY A 142 -13.41 -25.32 -2.54
C GLY A 142 -12.90 -24.05 -3.23
N PHE A 143 -12.95 -22.90 -2.54
CA PHE A 143 -12.51 -21.61 -3.08
C PHE A 143 -11.75 -20.74 -2.07
N GLU A 144 -11.67 -21.14 -0.80
CA GLU A 144 -11.00 -20.36 0.25
C GLU A 144 -10.35 -21.24 1.31
N GLN A 145 -9.37 -20.64 2.02
CA GLN A 145 -8.83 -21.13 3.30
C GLN A 145 -9.35 -20.23 4.41
N VAL A 146 -9.77 -20.83 5.53
CA VAL A 146 -10.34 -20.12 6.69
C VAL A 146 -9.62 -20.55 7.96
N GLY A 147 -9.21 -19.60 8.79
CA GLY A 147 -8.56 -19.88 10.07
C GLY A 147 -8.86 -18.83 11.14
N SER A 148 -8.88 -19.26 12.41
CA SER A 148 -9.10 -18.34 13.52
C SER A 148 -7.87 -17.53 13.82
N LEU A 149 -8.03 -16.20 13.97
CA LEU A 149 -6.96 -15.28 14.42
C LEU A 149 -6.68 -15.45 15.94
N GLY A 150 -7.57 -16.10 16.70
CA GLY A 150 -7.44 -16.16 18.16
C GLY A 150 -7.76 -14.85 18.88
N MET A 151 -8.11 -13.80 18.14
CA MET A 151 -8.46 -12.47 18.64
C MET A 151 -9.56 -11.86 17.80
N ASN A 152 -10.18 -10.77 18.28
CA ASN A 152 -11.11 -9.97 17.50
C ASN A 152 -10.43 -8.71 17.00
N LEU A 153 -10.67 -8.38 15.73
CA LEU A 153 -10.24 -7.14 15.09
C LEU A 153 -11.44 -6.23 14.79
N PRO A 154 -11.25 -4.92 14.68
CA PRO A 154 -12.29 -4.00 14.18
C PRO A 154 -12.82 -4.47 12.83
N ARG A 155 -14.12 -4.23 12.58
CA ARG A 155 -14.79 -4.62 11.32
C ARG A 155 -15.34 -3.41 10.60
N ASN A 156 -15.21 -3.42 9.29
CA ASN A 156 -15.90 -2.50 8.38
C ASN A 156 -16.44 -3.31 7.20
N ASP A 157 -17.41 -4.21 7.48
CA ASP A 157 -17.92 -5.15 6.47
C ASP A 157 -18.67 -4.44 5.36
N THR A 158 -18.26 -4.69 4.14
CA THR A 158 -18.92 -4.24 2.91
C THR A 158 -19.26 -5.44 2.03
N HIS A 159 -20.34 -5.32 1.24
CA HIS A 159 -20.72 -6.38 0.32
C HIS A 159 -19.80 -6.36 -0.90
N ILE A 160 -18.90 -7.34 -0.99
CA ILE A 160 -17.91 -7.44 -2.06
C ILE A 160 -17.94 -8.82 -2.71
N THR A 161 -17.53 -8.89 -3.96
CA THR A 161 -17.17 -10.13 -4.64
C THR A 161 -15.67 -10.27 -4.58
N THR A 162 -15.19 -11.36 -3.98
CA THR A 162 -13.75 -11.63 -3.82
C THR A 162 -13.15 -12.24 -5.06
N GLU A 163 -11.82 -12.10 -5.19
CA GLU A 163 -10.99 -12.67 -6.24
C GLU A 163 -9.89 -13.55 -5.66
N PRO A 164 -9.27 -14.44 -6.46
CA PRO A 164 -8.10 -15.19 -6.01
C PRO A 164 -6.98 -14.24 -5.57
N GLY A 165 -6.47 -14.43 -4.35
CA GLY A 165 -5.47 -13.55 -3.72
C GLY A 165 -6.04 -12.61 -2.67
N ASP A 166 -7.36 -12.43 -2.60
CA ASP A 166 -7.97 -11.58 -1.56
C ASP A 166 -7.72 -12.16 -0.17
N VAL A 167 -7.29 -11.29 0.73
CA VAL A 167 -7.08 -11.53 2.16
C VAL A 167 -8.15 -10.76 2.93
N ILE A 168 -8.98 -11.48 3.67
CA ILE A 168 -10.24 -10.96 4.22
C ILE A 168 -10.35 -11.28 5.71
N LEU A 169 -10.93 -10.36 6.48
CA LEU A 169 -11.46 -10.64 7.81
C LEU A 169 -12.95 -11.00 7.70
N TYR A 170 -13.31 -12.16 8.21
CA TYR A 170 -14.70 -12.59 8.34
C TYR A 170 -15.11 -12.68 9.82
N SER A 171 -16.29 -12.19 10.14
CA SER A 171 -16.88 -12.21 11.49
C SER A 171 -16.00 -11.58 12.59
N GLY A 172 -14.99 -10.79 12.22
CA GLY A 172 -14.10 -10.07 13.13
C GLY A 172 -12.97 -10.90 13.73
N ASN A 173 -12.92 -12.21 13.50
CA ASN A 173 -11.92 -13.09 14.12
C ASN A 173 -11.44 -14.25 13.24
N GLN A 174 -11.83 -14.29 11.97
CA GLN A 174 -11.37 -15.30 11.03
C GLN A 174 -10.62 -14.64 9.87
N LEU A 175 -9.39 -15.10 9.65
CA LEU A 175 -8.67 -14.84 8.42
C LEU A 175 -9.20 -15.74 7.32
N VAL A 176 -9.46 -15.17 6.16
CA VAL A 176 -9.86 -15.90 4.96
C VAL A 176 -8.95 -15.49 3.81
N VAL A 177 -8.41 -16.48 3.09
CA VAL A 177 -7.59 -16.25 1.88
C VAL A 177 -8.21 -17.00 0.72
N PHE A 178 -8.54 -16.27 -0.33
CA PHE A 178 -9.25 -16.79 -1.49
C PHE A 178 -8.31 -17.33 -2.57
N TYR A 179 -8.65 -18.48 -3.12
CA TYR A 179 -8.09 -19.01 -4.38
C TYR A 179 -9.17 -19.24 -5.45
N GLY A 180 -10.40 -18.87 -5.13
CA GLY A 180 -11.58 -18.77 -5.97
C GLY A 180 -12.31 -17.46 -5.67
N SER A 181 -13.64 -17.47 -5.77
CA SER A 181 -14.46 -16.26 -5.58
C SER A 181 -15.71 -16.58 -4.76
N ASN A 182 -16.14 -15.61 -3.95
CA ASN A 182 -17.42 -15.61 -3.24
C ASN A 182 -17.94 -14.17 -3.13
N THR A 183 -19.23 -14.01 -2.89
CA THR A 183 -19.86 -12.70 -2.68
C THR A 183 -20.54 -12.69 -1.33
N TRP A 184 -20.06 -11.83 -0.41
CA TRP A 184 -20.60 -11.69 0.94
C TRP A 184 -20.20 -10.35 1.55
N ALA A 185 -20.63 -10.12 2.80
CA ALA A 185 -20.19 -8.99 3.61
C ALA A 185 -18.87 -9.33 4.32
N TYR A 186 -17.79 -8.66 3.93
CA TYR A 186 -16.43 -8.86 4.42
C TYR A 186 -15.74 -7.54 4.73
N THR A 187 -14.75 -7.58 5.63
CA THR A 187 -13.76 -6.52 5.77
C THR A 187 -12.50 -6.93 5.02
N ARG A 188 -12.11 -6.16 3.99
CA ARG A 188 -10.89 -6.44 3.22
C ARG A 188 -9.66 -6.08 4.07
N LEU A 189 -8.66 -6.97 4.07
CA LEU A 189 -7.36 -6.74 4.68
C LEU A 189 -6.28 -6.43 3.64
N GLY A 190 -6.36 -7.03 2.46
CA GLY A 190 -5.41 -6.83 1.39
C GLY A 190 -5.57 -7.80 0.24
N HIS A 191 -4.58 -7.79 -0.66
CA HIS A 191 -4.54 -8.66 -1.84
C HIS A 191 -3.12 -9.15 -2.11
N ILE A 192 -2.95 -10.44 -2.40
CA ILE A 192 -1.65 -11.03 -2.79
C ILE A 192 -1.36 -10.66 -4.24
N THR A 193 -0.25 -9.93 -4.47
CA THR A 193 0.06 -9.32 -5.77
C THR A 193 1.17 -10.04 -6.55
N ASP A 194 2.01 -10.84 -5.89
CA ASP A 194 3.19 -11.48 -6.48
C ASP A 194 2.95 -12.93 -6.96
N LYS A 195 1.70 -13.41 -6.93
CA LYS A 195 1.34 -14.77 -7.36
C LYS A 195 0.25 -14.74 -8.43
N ALA A 196 0.44 -15.50 -9.50
CA ALA A 196 -0.60 -15.74 -10.46
C ALA A 196 -1.71 -16.63 -9.88
N GLN A 197 -2.92 -16.57 -10.44
CA GLN A 197 -4.07 -17.38 -9.98
C GLN A 197 -3.77 -18.89 -9.91
N ALA A 198 -2.98 -19.41 -10.85
CA ALA A 198 -2.60 -20.84 -10.86
C ALA A 198 -1.70 -21.19 -9.68
N GLU A 199 -0.75 -20.30 -9.33
CA GLU A 199 0.15 -20.47 -8.19
C GLU A 199 -0.59 -20.35 -6.86
N LEU A 200 -1.53 -19.40 -6.75
CA LEU A 200 -2.42 -19.27 -5.59
C LEU A 200 -3.24 -20.54 -5.37
N ARG A 201 -3.77 -21.10 -6.46
CA ARG A 201 -4.52 -22.35 -6.38
C ARG A 201 -3.63 -23.51 -5.96
N GLU A 202 -2.40 -23.58 -6.44
CA GLU A 202 -1.44 -24.62 -6.03
C GLU A 202 -1.08 -24.47 -4.54
N LEU A 203 -0.86 -23.27 -4.05
CA LEU A 203 -0.54 -23.01 -2.65
C LEU A 203 -1.70 -23.31 -1.68
N LEU A 204 -2.94 -23.03 -2.09
CA LEU A 204 -4.09 -22.94 -1.20
C LEU A 204 -5.11 -24.08 -1.37
N SER A 205 -5.10 -24.85 -2.47
CA SER A 205 -6.13 -25.88 -2.72
C SER A 205 -5.69 -27.33 -2.51
N ASN A 206 -4.48 -27.57 -2.01
CA ASN A 206 -3.90 -28.90 -1.83
C ASN A 206 -3.93 -29.38 -0.36
N GLY A 207 -4.90 -28.95 0.41
CA GLY A 207 -5.06 -29.29 1.83
C GLY A 207 -5.08 -28.06 2.73
N ASN A 208 -5.01 -28.28 4.03
CA ASN A 208 -4.90 -27.22 5.01
C ASN A 208 -3.53 -26.56 4.93
N VAL A 209 -3.47 -25.25 5.17
CA VAL A 209 -2.21 -24.50 5.16
C VAL A 209 -1.98 -23.79 6.49
N THR A 210 -0.71 -23.48 6.76
CA THR A 210 -0.34 -22.61 7.87
C THR A 210 0.02 -21.25 7.31
N ILE A 211 -0.64 -20.21 7.81
CA ILE A 211 -0.29 -18.81 7.51
C ILE A 211 0.45 -18.24 8.72
N VAL A 212 1.56 -17.55 8.46
CA VAL A 212 2.27 -16.76 9.47
C VAL A 212 2.24 -15.30 9.03
N ILE A 213 1.81 -14.42 9.94
CA ILE A 213 1.84 -12.97 9.77
C ILE A 213 2.79 -12.42 10.83
N SER A 214 3.73 -11.59 10.42
CA SER A 214 4.76 -10.99 11.28
C SER A 214 5.15 -9.59 10.77
N MET A 215 5.95 -8.89 11.54
CA MET A 215 6.66 -7.69 11.11
C MET A 215 8.13 -8.01 10.95
#